data_2b37f8a385ebd2498f0c4b72499e8b4d
#
_entry.id   2b37f8a385ebd2498f0c4b72499e8b4d
#
_cell.length_a   1.000
_cell.length_b   1.000
_cell.length_c   1.000
_cell.angle_alpha   90.00
_cell.angle_beta   90.00
_cell.angle_gamma   90.00
#
_symmetry.space_group_name_H-M   'P 1'
#
loop_
_entity.id
_entity.type
_entity.pdbx_description
1 polymer ?
#
loop_
_entity_poly.entity_id
_entity_poly.type
_entity_poly.pdbx_seq_one_letter_code
_entity_poly.pdbx_strand_id
1 'polypeptide(L)'
;MLDGGASHYSETRLARLAHLDGDNAGAQKHFAMALKLALNLNAPPRETVAWLRWQLGETAFSVGDYETAGKHYGDALVVFPGYYRAIASLGKVRAAQNDLPGAITQYEKAVRILPDPDYIAALGDLYNLAGRDGDAKRQYELVEQVGRLSELNGALYNRQLALFFADHDLNAEEAYRLAAKEYEMRRDIYGADALAWTAFNAGRLDEARAAIKDALRLGTQDAKLFYHAGMIEKGLGNHAEAVRYLQSALKINPFFDPLQAGKARLALQHLASQERF
;
A
#
# COMPACT_ATOMS: atom_id res chain seq x y z
N MET A 1 -3.56 -37.87 -14.57
CA MET A 1 -2.55 -36.89 -14.96
C MET A 1 -3.24 -35.53 -14.89
N LEU A 2 -2.84 -34.68 -13.96
CA LEU A 2 -3.29 -33.31 -13.96
C LEU A 2 -2.58 -32.62 -15.12
N ASP A 3 -3.35 -32.24 -16.13
CA ASP A 3 -2.87 -31.50 -17.29
C ASP A 3 -2.26 -30.20 -16.78
N GLY A 4 -0.92 -30.07 -16.81
CA GLY A 4 -0.15 -28.93 -16.31
C GLY A 4 -0.30 -27.67 -17.17
N GLY A 5 -1.46 -27.47 -17.78
CA GLY A 5 -1.77 -26.29 -18.59
C GLY A 5 -1.86 -25.01 -17.77
N ALA A 6 -1.54 -23.87 -18.40
CA ALA A 6 -1.68 -22.56 -17.78
C ALA A 6 -3.13 -22.33 -17.32
N SER A 7 -3.32 -21.93 -16.09
CA SER A 7 -4.62 -21.59 -15.49
C SER A 7 -4.58 -20.16 -14.96
N HIS A 8 -5.74 -19.54 -14.78
CA HIS A 8 -5.78 -18.21 -14.16
C HIS A 8 -5.17 -18.21 -12.75
N TYR A 9 -5.20 -19.33 -12.02
CA TYR A 9 -4.54 -19.47 -10.72
C TYR A 9 -3.01 -19.51 -10.82
N SER A 10 -2.46 -20.30 -11.77
CA SER A 10 -1.01 -20.38 -11.98
C SER A 10 -0.44 -19.05 -12.47
N GLU A 11 -1.11 -18.40 -13.42
CA GLU A 11 -0.71 -17.09 -13.93
C GLU A 11 -0.77 -16.00 -12.84
N THR A 12 -1.78 -16.03 -11.96
CA THR A 12 -1.85 -15.13 -10.80
C THR A 12 -0.65 -15.29 -9.86
N ARG A 13 -0.21 -16.53 -9.63
CA ARG A 13 0.97 -16.78 -8.78
C ARG A 13 2.24 -16.26 -9.43
N LEU A 14 2.40 -16.48 -10.75
CA LEU A 14 3.54 -15.95 -11.52
C LEU A 14 3.54 -14.42 -11.51
N ALA A 15 2.37 -13.77 -11.65
CA ALA A 15 2.26 -12.32 -11.55
C ALA A 15 2.74 -11.79 -10.20
N ARG A 16 2.35 -12.45 -9.10
CA ARG A 16 2.78 -12.06 -7.75
C ARG A 16 4.28 -12.27 -7.53
N LEU A 17 4.86 -13.36 -8.05
CA LEU A 17 6.30 -13.59 -7.98
C LEU A 17 7.05 -12.52 -8.76
N ALA A 18 6.64 -12.25 -10.01
CA ALA A 18 7.24 -11.19 -10.83
C ALA A 18 7.20 -9.82 -10.11
N HIS A 19 6.06 -9.47 -9.49
CA HIS A 19 5.96 -8.23 -8.70
C HIS A 19 6.94 -8.21 -7.53
N LEU A 20 7.06 -9.29 -6.76
CA LEU A 20 7.99 -9.39 -5.64
C LEU A 20 9.46 -9.26 -6.08
N ASP A 21 9.79 -9.81 -7.26
CA ASP A 21 11.12 -9.72 -7.88
C ASP A 21 11.37 -8.37 -8.60
N GLY A 22 10.43 -7.41 -8.49
CA GLY A 22 10.54 -6.08 -9.08
C GLY A 22 10.23 -6.03 -10.59
N ASP A 23 9.79 -7.13 -11.20
CA ASP A 23 9.38 -7.19 -12.61
C ASP A 23 7.89 -6.81 -12.76
N ASN A 24 7.62 -5.51 -12.71
CA ASN A 24 6.25 -5.00 -12.87
C ASN A 24 5.66 -5.29 -14.26
N ALA A 25 6.50 -5.34 -15.31
CA ALA A 25 6.04 -5.68 -16.66
C ALA A 25 5.64 -7.15 -16.76
N GLY A 26 6.43 -8.06 -16.18
CA GLY A 26 6.09 -9.47 -16.04
C GLY A 26 4.82 -9.69 -15.23
N ALA A 27 4.67 -8.97 -14.11
CA ALA A 27 3.46 -9.02 -13.30
C ALA A 27 2.22 -8.63 -14.09
N GLN A 28 2.26 -7.52 -14.83
CA GLN A 28 1.17 -7.07 -15.70
C GLN A 28 0.84 -8.11 -16.77
N LYS A 29 1.85 -8.67 -17.44
CA LYS A 29 1.67 -9.71 -18.47
C LYS A 29 0.97 -10.95 -17.91
N HIS A 30 1.41 -11.44 -16.76
CA HIS A 30 0.82 -12.61 -16.12
C HIS A 30 -0.60 -12.34 -15.60
N PHE A 31 -0.90 -11.18 -15.02
CA PHE A 31 -2.28 -10.82 -14.66
C PHE A 31 -3.20 -10.70 -15.89
N ALA A 32 -2.71 -10.15 -17.00
CA ALA A 32 -3.47 -10.09 -18.26
C ALA A 32 -3.77 -11.49 -18.81
N MET A 33 -2.79 -12.41 -18.74
CA MET A 33 -2.99 -13.81 -19.12
C MET A 33 -3.98 -14.50 -18.18
N ALA A 34 -3.88 -14.30 -16.88
CA ALA A 34 -4.84 -14.82 -15.90
C ALA A 34 -6.26 -14.34 -16.20
N LEU A 35 -6.44 -13.06 -16.51
CA LEU A 35 -7.74 -12.50 -16.89
C LEU A 35 -8.28 -13.14 -18.17
N LYS A 36 -7.45 -13.29 -19.20
CA LYS A 36 -7.84 -13.96 -20.45
C LYS A 36 -8.31 -15.40 -20.21
N LEU A 37 -7.57 -16.16 -19.38
CA LEU A 37 -7.93 -17.54 -19.04
C LEU A 37 -9.22 -17.60 -18.21
N ALA A 38 -9.43 -16.70 -17.27
CA ALA A 38 -10.65 -16.61 -16.49
C ALA A 38 -11.88 -16.29 -17.35
N LEU A 39 -11.73 -15.38 -18.33
CA LEU A 39 -12.80 -15.00 -19.26
C LEU A 39 -13.16 -16.13 -20.25
N ASN A 40 -12.24 -17.05 -20.54
CA ASN A 40 -12.48 -18.20 -21.42
C ASN A 40 -13.17 -19.37 -20.73
N LEU A 41 -13.47 -19.30 -19.44
CA LEU A 41 -14.26 -20.33 -18.76
C LEU A 41 -15.72 -20.29 -19.25
N ASN A 42 -16.40 -21.44 -19.29
CA ASN A 42 -17.81 -21.54 -19.69
C ASN A 42 -18.74 -20.62 -18.84
N ALA A 43 -18.38 -20.40 -17.58
CA ALA A 43 -19.05 -19.48 -16.66
C ALA A 43 -17.98 -18.68 -15.90
N PRO A 44 -17.51 -17.53 -16.43
CA PRO A 44 -16.48 -16.73 -15.77
C PRO A 44 -16.97 -16.23 -14.42
N PRO A 45 -16.26 -16.54 -13.31
CA PRO A 45 -16.65 -16.08 -11.98
C PRO A 45 -16.50 -14.56 -11.91
N ARG A 46 -17.60 -13.84 -11.73
CA ARG A 46 -17.63 -12.35 -11.77
C ARG A 46 -16.65 -11.73 -10.77
N GLU A 47 -16.58 -12.25 -9.56
CA GLU A 47 -15.65 -11.75 -8.54
C GLU A 47 -14.19 -11.97 -8.94
N THR A 48 -13.84 -13.14 -9.48
CA THR A 48 -12.49 -13.43 -9.97
C THR A 48 -12.09 -12.49 -11.11
N VAL A 49 -13.00 -12.26 -12.05
CA VAL A 49 -12.77 -11.34 -13.18
C VAL A 49 -12.58 -9.89 -12.66
N ALA A 50 -13.44 -9.44 -11.75
CA ALA A 50 -13.32 -8.12 -11.13
C ALA A 50 -12.00 -7.98 -10.35
N TRP A 51 -11.62 -9.02 -9.60
CA TRP A 51 -10.36 -9.05 -8.87
C TRP A 51 -9.13 -8.98 -9.79
N LEU A 52 -9.11 -9.74 -10.89
CA LEU A 52 -8.02 -9.71 -11.87
C LEU A 52 -7.90 -8.33 -12.55
N ARG A 53 -9.03 -7.71 -12.89
CA ARG A 53 -9.04 -6.35 -13.42
C ARG A 53 -8.51 -5.35 -12.38
N TRP A 54 -8.94 -5.48 -11.13
CA TRP A 54 -8.42 -4.67 -10.04
C TRP A 54 -6.90 -4.85 -9.87
N GLN A 55 -6.36 -6.08 -9.93
CA GLN A 55 -4.92 -6.34 -9.85
C GLN A 55 -4.13 -5.69 -11.00
N LEU A 56 -4.67 -5.69 -12.22
CA LEU A 56 -4.08 -4.94 -13.35
C LEU A 56 -4.06 -3.43 -13.05
N GLY A 57 -5.12 -2.92 -12.44
CA GLY A 57 -5.17 -1.53 -11.99
C GLY A 57 -4.13 -1.23 -10.90
N GLU A 58 -3.98 -2.11 -9.90
CA GLU A 58 -2.95 -1.95 -8.85
C GLU A 58 -1.54 -1.97 -9.45
N THR A 59 -1.27 -2.84 -10.43
CA THR A 59 0.02 -2.89 -11.12
C THR A 59 0.30 -1.59 -11.89
N ALA A 60 -0.71 -1.03 -12.56
CA ALA A 60 -0.57 0.26 -13.23
C ALA A 60 -0.39 1.42 -12.23
N PHE A 61 -1.19 1.44 -11.16
CA PHE A 61 -1.08 2.46 -10.12
C PHE A 61 0.30 2.46 -9.45
N SER A 62 0.85 1.28 -9.18
CA SER A 62 2.15 1.14 -8.50
C SER A 62 3.31 1.81 -9.24
N VAL A 63 3.20 1.96 -10.56
CA VAL A 63 4.20 2.65 -11.41
C VAL A 63 3.76 4.07 -11.83
N GLY A 64 2.70 4.61 -11.25
CA GLY A 64 2.21 5.96 -11.51
C GLY A 64 1.37 6.12 -12.78
N ASP A 65 0.95 5.04 -13.43
CA ASP A 65 0.02 5.09 -14.58
C ASP A 65 -1.43 5.13 -14.08
N TYR A 66 -1.85 6.32 -13.65
CA TYR A 66 -3.18 6.53 -13.06
C TYR A 66 -4.33 6.40 -14.06
N GLU A 67 -4.09 6.70 -15.33
CA GLU A 67 -5.10 6.58 -16.38
C GLU A 67 -5.45 5.11 -16.62
N THR A 68 -4.43 4.28 -16.88
CA THR A 68 -4.61 2.83 -17.05
C THR A 68 -5.18 2.18 -15.78
N ALA A 69 -4.71 2.60 -14.59
CA ALA A 69 -5.24 2.13 -13.33
C ALA A 69 -6.75 2.41 -13.20
N GLY A 70 -7.16 3.66 -13.43
CA GLY A 70 -8.56 4.09 -13.38
C GLY A 70 -9.46 3.32 -14.33
N LYS A 71 -8.97 3.04 -15.57
CA LYS A 71 -9.68 2.23 -16.55
C LYS A 71 -9.91 0.80 -16.04
N HIS A 72 -8.87 0.14 -15.53
CA HIS A 72 -9.00 -1.22 -15.00
C HIS A 72 -9.93 -1.30 -13.80
N TYR A 73 -9.92 -0.32 -12.88
CA TYR A 73 -10.86 -0.27 -11.77
C TYR A 73 -12.30 -0.04 -12.25
N GLY A 74 -12.50 0.84 -13.24
CA GLY A 74 -13.80 1.03 -13.90
C GLY A 74 -14.31 -0.26 -14.51
N ASP A 75 -13.48 -0.96 -15.27
CA ASP A 75 -13.79 -2.26 -15.87
C ASP A 75 -14.14 -3.33 -14.82
N ALA A 76 -13.48 -3.31 -13.65
CA ALA A 76 -13.83 -4.20 -12.54
C ALA A 76 -15.26 -3.92 -12.04
N LEU A 77 -15.64 -2.65 -11.93
CA LEU A 77 -16.99 -2.24 -11.50
C LEU A 77 -18.07 -2.52 -12.54
N VAL A 78 -17.74 -2.53 -13.83
CA VAL A 78 -18.69 -3.00 -14.87
C VAL A 78 -19.05 -4.47 -14.65
N VAL A 79 -18.07 -5.30 -14.29
CA VAL A 79 -18.28 -6.73 -14.01
C VAL A 79 -18.96 -6.96 -12.66
N PHE A 80 -18.53 -6.22 -11.62
CA PHE A 80 -19.01 -6.35 -10.26
C PHE A 80 -19.21 -4.96 -9.62
N PRO A 81 -20.37 -4.32 -9.75
CA PRO A 81 -20.60 -2.92 -9.34
C PRO A 81 -20.36 -2.61 -7.86
N GLY A 82 -20.50 -3.61 -6.97
CA GLY A 82 -20.25 -3.48 -5.54
C GLY A 82 -18.81 -3.87 -5.12
N TYR A 83 -17.87 -3.97 -6.06
CA TYR A 83 -16.50 -4.39 -5.74
C TYR A 83 -15.74 -3.29 -4.99
N TYR A 84 -15.84 -3.31 -3.68
CA TYR A 84 -15.33 -2.27 -2.77
C TYR A 84 -13.85 -1.93 -2.98
N ARG A 85 -13.00 -2.92 -3.34
CA ARG A 85 -11.57 -2.70 -3.63
C ARG A 85 -11.38 -1.76 -4.81
N ALA A 86 -12.11 -1.97 -5.91
CA ALA A 86 -12.04 -1.10 -7.08
C ALA A 86 -12.61 0.29 -6.79
N ILE A 87 -13.65 0.39 -5.95
CA ILE A 87 -14.21 1.68 -5.51
C ILE A 87 -13.16 2.47 -4.72
N ALA A 88 -12.51 1.84 -3.73
CA ALA A 88 -11.44 2.49 -2.94
C ALA A 88 -10.26 2.88 -3.82
N SER A 89 -9.85 2.01 -4.75
CA SER A 89 -8.73 2.29 -5.66
C SER A 89 -9.02 3.41 -6.67
N LEU A 90 -10.28 3.62 -7.09
CA LEU A 90 -10.68 4.84 -7.81
C LEU A 90 -10.52 6.09 -6.94
N GLY A 91 -10.74 5.98 -5.63
CA GLY A 91 -10.43 7.04 -4.67
C GLY A 91 -8.93 7.38 -4.67
N LYS A 92 -8.05 6.37 -4.67
CA LYS A 92 -6.58 6.59 -4.78
C LYS A 92 -6.22 7.34 -6.07
N VAL A 93 -6.78 6.92 -7.21
CA VAL A 93 -6.53 7.58 -8.50
C VAL A 93 -6.96 9.04 -8.45
N ARG A 94 -8.15 9.33 -7.92
CA ARG A 94 -8.65 10.71 -7.80
C ARG A 94 -7.77 11.57 -6.89
N ALA A 95 -7.32 11.01 -5.75
CA ALA A 95 -6.38 11.69 -4.87
C ALA A 95 -5.05 12.01 -5.58
N ALA A 96 -4.49 11.06 -6.34
CA ALA A 96 -3.29 11.25 -7.14
C ALA A 96 -3.47 12.31 -8.24
N GLN A 97 -4.70 12.49 -8.74
CA GLN A 97 -5.10 13.51 -9.70
C GLN A 97 -5.51 14.84 -9.04
N ASN A 98 -5.33 14.98 -7.74
CA ASN A 98 -5.70 16.15 -6.94
C ASN A 98 -7.23 16.45 -6.92
N ASP A 99 -8.07 15.43 -7.20
CA ASP A 99 -9.53 15.49 -7.04
C ASP A 99 -9.89 14.98 -5.63
N LEU A 100 -9.62 15.80 -4.62
CA LEU A 100 -9.86 15.46 -3.22
C LEU A 100 -11.35 15.18 -2.90
N PRO A 101 -12.33 15.98 -3.37
CA PRO A 101 -13.75 15.69 -3.14
C PRO A 101 -14.20 14.37 -3.77
N GLY A 102 -13.73 14.08 -4.99
CA GLY A 102 -14.01 12.84 -5.67
C GLY A 102 -13.37 11.63 -4.98
N ALA A 103 -12.16 11.77 -4.46
CA ALA A 103 -11.48 10.74 -3.68
C ALA A 103 -12.28 10.40 -2.40
N ILE A 104 -12.65 11.42 -1.61
CA ILE A 104 -13.49 11.27 -0.40
C ILE A 104 -14.77 10.50 -0.73
N THR A 105 -15.48 10.92 -1.79
CA THR A 105 -16.74 10.26 -2.21
C THR A 105 -16.55 8.77 -2.49
N GLN A 106 -15.44 8.37 -3.12
CA GLN A 106 -15.18 6.95 -3.41
C GLN A 106 -14.84 6.17 -2.14
N TYR A 107 -13.99 6.72 -1.28
CA TYR A 107 -13.66 6.05 -0.02
C TYR A 107 -14.86 5.93 0.92
N GLU A 108 -15.72 6.95 1.02
CA GLU A 108 -17.00 6.85 1.76
C GLU A 108 -17.89 5.72 1.24
N LYS A 109 -17.95 5.51 -0.09
CA LYS A 109 -18.67 4.38 -0.68
C LYS A 109 -18.04 3.03 -0.30
N ALA A 110 -16.73 2.93 -0.40
CA ALA A 110 -16.01 1.69 -0.09
C ALA A 110 -16.17 1.30 1.38
N VAL A 111 -15.99 2.24 2.32
CA VAL A 111 -16.14 2.04 3.77
C VAL A 111 -17.58 1.64 4.15
N ARG A 112 -18.60 2.18 3.47
CA ARG A 112 -19.99 1.74 3.68
C ARG A 112 -20.25 0.29 3.28
N ILE A 113 -19.53 -0.23 2.27
CA ILE A 113 -19.66 -1.63 1.83
C ILE A 113 -18.85 -2.54 2.75
N LEU A 114 -17.61 -2.19 3.01
CA LEU A 114 -16.71 -2.90 3.91
C LEU A 114 -15.85 -1.89 4.68
N PRO A 115 -16.00 -1.78 6.01
CA PRO A 115 -15.20 -0.90 6.86
C PRO A 115 -13.81 -1.50 7.12
N ASP A 116 -13.01 -1.62 6.05
CA ASP A 116 -11.62 -2.08 6.13
C ASP A 116 -10.75 -0.99 6.78
N PRO A 117 -9.90 -1.30 7.77
CA PRO A 117 -9.05 -0.34 8.45
C PRO A 117 -8.20 0.53 7.51
N ASP A 118 -7.66 -0.03 6.42
CA ASP A 118 -6.86 0.74 5.45
C ASP A 118 -7.72 1.79 4.72
N TYR A 119 -8.98 1.48 4.42
CA TYR A 119 -9.88 2.44 3.76
C TYR A 119 -10.39 3.50 4.72
N ILE A 120 -10.62 3.12 5.99
CA ILE A 120 -11.03 4.06 7.04
C ILE A 120 -9.89 5.05 7.30
N ALA A 121 -8.64 4.57 7.43
CA ALA A 121 -7.45 5.40 7.60
C ALA A 121 -7.28 6.37 6.42
N ALA A 122 -7.30 5.85 5.19
CA ALA A 122 -7.18 6.67 3.98
C ALA A 122 -8.29 7.73 3.87
N LEU A 123 -9.52 7.42 4.29
CA LEU A 123 -10.61 8.40 4.34
C LEU A 123 -10.31 9.48 5.39
N GLY A 124 -9.77 9.11 6.55
CA GLY A 124 -9.31 10.05 7.57
C GLY A 124 -8.24 11.00 7.03
N ASP A 125 -7.26 10.47 6.30
CA ASP A 125 -6.19 11.25 5.69
C ASP A 125 -6.74 12.26 4.67
N LEU A 126 -7.68 11.84 3.84
CA LEU A 126 -8.32 12.71 2.87
C LEU A 126 -9.17 13.79 3.53
N TYR A 127 -9.85 13.49 4.63
CA TYR A 127 -10.55 14.51 5.43
C TYR A 127 -9.58 15.50 6.05
N ASN A 128 -8.44 15.03 6.59
CA ASN A 128 -7.39 15.91 7.12
C ASN A 128 -6.86 16.86 6.04
N LEU A 129 -6.53 16.33 4.86
CA LEU A 129 -6.09 17.15 3.70
C LEU A 129 -7.16 18.16 3.23
N ALA A 130 -8.43 17.85 3.45
CA ALA A 130 -9.55 18.74 3.14
C ALA A 130 -9.86 19.76 4.25
N GLY A 131 -9.08 19.81 5.35
CA GLY A 131 -9.34 20.65 6.52
C GLY A 131 -10.58 20.24 7.33
N ARG A 132 -11.03 18.99 7.19
CA ARG A 132 -12.17 18.42 7.90
C ARG A 132 -11.72 17.62 9.12
N ASP A 133 -11.00 18.29 10.03
CA ASP A 133 -10.31 17.66 11.17
C ASP A 133 -11.22 16.81 12.07
N GLY A 134 -12.47 17.26 12.29
CA GLY A 134 -13.44 16.53 13.09
C GLY A 134 -13.90 15.20 12.41
N ASP A 135 -13.95 15.18 11.08
CA ASP A 135 -14.25 13.97 10.31
C ASP A 135 -13.04 13.03 10.31
N ALA A 136 -11.85 13.56 10.11
CA ALA A 136 -10.59 12.81 10.16
C ALA A 136 -10.43 12.10 11.51
N LYS A 137 -10.59 12.84 12.62
CA LYS A 137 -10.52 12.29 13.97
C LYS A 137 -11.47 11.11 14.19
N ARG A 138 -12.74 11.22 13.72
CA ARG A 138 -13.70 10.12 13.83
C ARG A 138 -13.26 8.87 13.06
N GLN A 139 -12.63 9.03 11.90
CA GLN A 139 -12.12 7.89 11.14
C GLN A 139 -10.93 7.23 11.87
N TYR A 140 -10.00 8.00 12.39
CA TYR A 140 -8.86 7.49 13.13
C TYR A 140 -9.28 6.73 14.41
N GLU A 141 -10.24 7.29 15.17
CA GLU A 141 -10.83 6.60 16.32
C GLU A 141 -11.50 5.27 15.92
N LEU A 142 -12.14 5.23 14.75
CA LEU A 142 -12.75 4.00 14.23
C LEU A 142 -11.70 2.95 13.86
N VAL A 143 -10.56 3.34 13.26
CA VAL A 143 -9.43 2.40 13.00
C VAL A 143 -8.96 1.75 14.29
N GLU A 144 -8.76 2.54 15.35
CA GLU A 144 -8.34 2.01 16.65
C GLU A 144 -9.38 1.04 17.23
N GLN A 145 -10.67 1.37 17.14
CA GLN A 145 -11.73 0.49 17.64
C GLN A 145 -11.76 -0.84 16.89
N VAL A 146 -11.68 -0.82 15.53
CA VAL A 146 -11.62 -2.04 14.71
C VAL A 146 -10.38 -2.87 15.05
N GLY A 147 -9.23 -2.22 15.24
CA GLY A 147 -7.99 -2.86 15.65
C GLY A 147 -8.13 -3.59 16.99
N ARG A 148 -8.68 -2.92 18.01
CA ARG A 148 -8.94 -3.50 19.33
C ARG A 148 -9.91 -4.67 19.29
N LEU A 149 -10.99 -4.56 18.50
CA LEU A 149 -11.95 -5.66 18.32
C LEU A 149 -11.30 -6.87 17.64
N SER A 150 -10.41 -6.64 16.67
CA SER A 150 -9.67 -7.70 16.00
C SER A 150 -8.77 -8.48 16.99
N GLU A 151 -8.08 -7.78 17.89
CA GLU A 151 -7.28 -8.42 18.94
C GLU A 151 -8.15 -9.23 19.91
N LEU A 152 -9.26 -8.69 20.37
CA LEU A 152 -10.21 -9.40 21.26
C LEU A 152 -10.79 -10.65 20.62
N ASN A 153 -10.98 -10.65 19.29
CA ASN A 153 -11.44 -11.80 18.51
C ASN A 153 -10.30 -12.79 18.16
N GLY A 154 -9.12 -12.62 18.74
CA GLY A 154 -8.01 -13.55 18.56
C GLY A 154 -7.22 -13.35 17.27
N ALA A 155 -7.29 -12.18 16.64
CA ALA A 155 -6.38 -11.87 15.55
C ALA A 155 -4.93 -11.96 16.05
N LEU A 156 -4.16 -12.89 15.46
CA LEU A 156 -2.78 -13.15 15.87
C LEU A 156 -1.85 -11.99 15.56
N TYR A 157 -2.23 -11.16 14.60
CA TYR A 157 -1.43 -10.04 14.08
C TYR A 157 -2.34 -8.93 13.54
N ASN A 158 -1.87 -7.71 13.62
CA ASN A 158 -2.62 -6.53 13.20
C ASN A 158 -1.69 -5.50 12.53
N ARG A 159 -1.15 -5.89 11.34
CA ARG A 159 -0.24 -5.04 10.56
C ARG A 159 -0.87 -3.70 10.21
N GLN A 160 -2.15 -3.70 9.87
CA GLN A 160 -2.87 -2.50 9.48
C GLN A 160 -2.89 -1.47 10.61
N LEU A 161 -3.19 -1.91 11.84
CA LEU A 161 -3.16 -1.03 13.01
C LEU A 161 -1.75 -0.55 13.34
N ALA A 162 -0.75 -1.43 13.22
CA ALA A 162 0.65 -1.06 13.47
C ALA A 162 1.13 0.02 12.49
N LEU A 163 0.85 -0.17 11.19
CA LEU A 163 1.19 0.83 10.17
C LEU A 163 0.39 2.13 10.34
N PHE A 164 -0.90 2.03 10.69
CA PHE A 164 -1.71 3.21 10.97
C PHE A 164 -1.10 4.05 12.10
N PHE A 165 -0.73 3.44 13.22
CA PHE A 165 -0.07 4.16 14.32
C PHE A 165 1.25 4.80 13.87
N ALA A 166 2.08 4.08 13.13
CA ALA A 166 3.36 4.59 12.66
C ALA A 166 3.22 5.71 11.61
N ASP A 167 2.26 5.62 10.70
CA ASP A 167 2.02 6.62 9.65
C ASP A 167 1.51 7.97 10.23
N HIS A 168 0.87 7.91 11.43
CA HIS A 168 0.26 9.06 12.10
C HIS A 168 0.99 9.51 13.37
N ASP A 169 2.19 8.99 13.64
CA ASP A 169 2.98 9.32 14.84
C ASP A 169 2.22 9.02 16.16
N LEU A 170 1.42 7.95 16.17
CA LEU A 170 0.60 7.52 17.30
C LEU A 170 1.18 6.24 17.93
N ASN A 171 1.10 6.13 19.26
CA ASN A 171 1.35 4.88 20.00
C ASN A 171 2.60 4.10 19.53
N ALA A 172 3.75 4.75 19.33
CA ALA A 172 4.93 4.19 18.66
C ALA A 172 5.39 2.83 19.24
N GLU A 173 5.42 2.69 20.57
CA GLU A 173 5.81 1.42 21.22
C GLU A 173 4.80 0.30 20.96
N GLU A 174 3.51 0.61 20.95
CA GLU A 174 2.46 -0.35 20.62
C GLU A 174 2.51 -0.76 19.15
N ALA A 175 2.72 0.20 18.24
CA ALA A 175 2.92 -0.06 16.83
C ALA A 175 4.08 -1.05 16.59
N TYR A 176 5.22 -0.80 17.24
CA TYR A 176 6.38 -1.68 17.18
C TYR A 176 6.06 -3.08 17.74
N ARG A 177 5.41 -3.16 18.91
CA ARG A 177 5.02 -4.44 19.53
C ARG A 177 4.13 -5.28 18.60
N LEU A 178 3.14 -4.67 17.97
CA LEU A 178 2.23 -5.33 17.02
C LEU A 178 2.98 -5.84 15.79
N ALA A 179 3.83 -5.01 15.19
CA ALA A 179 4.61 -5.38 14.00
C ALA A 179 5.64 -6.48 14.30
N ALA A 180 6.33 -6.41 15.46
CA ALA A 180 7.29 -7.42 15.87
C ALA A 180 6.62 -8.78 16.08
N LYS A 181 5.48 -8.81 16.78
CA LYS A 181 4.69 -10.04 17.01
C LYS A 181 4.26 -10.67 15.68
N GLU A 182 3.79 -9.87 14.73
CA GLU A 182 3.40 -10.38 13.42
C GLU A 182 4.61 -10.92 12.66
N TYR A 183 5.73 -10.20 12.66
CA TYR A 183 6.92 -10.61 11.92
C TYR A 183 7.53 -11.91 12.43
N GLU A 184 7.39 -12.22 13.71
CA GLU A 184 7.77 -13.54 14.27
C GLU A 184 7.00 -14.68 13.60
N MET A 185 5.72 -14.47 13.32
CA MET A 185 4.81 -15.47 12.74
C MET A 185 4.87 -15.51 11.22
N ARG A 186 5.09 -14.36 10.58
CA ARG A 186 5.00 -14.19 9.13
C ARG A 186 6.13 -13.32 8.59
N ARG A 187 7.23 -13.95 8.20
CA ARG A 187 8.47 -13.30 7.72
C ARG A 187 8.44 -13.00 6.23
N ASP A 188 7.48 -12.20 5.78
CA ASP A 188 7.48 -11.65 4.41
C ASP A 188 8.11 -10.25 4.36
N ILE A 189 8.39 -9.73 3.14
CA ILE A 189 9.03 -8.42 2.95
C ILE A 189 8.18 -7.26 3.49
N TYR A 190 6.86 -7.35 3.40
CA TYR A 190 5.96 -6.32 3.92
C TYR A 190 5.81 -6.39 5.45
N GLY A 191 6.00 -7.58 6.06
CA GLY A 191 6.14 -7.72 7.49
C GLY A 191 7.45 -7.12 8.00
N ALA A 192 8.54 -7.33 7.26
CA ALA A 192 9.82 -6.70 7.54
C ALA A 192 9.74 -5.17 7.41
N ASP A 193 9.01 -4.65 6.40
CA ASP A 193 8.78 -3.22 6.23
C ASP A 193 7.96 -2.62 7.37
N ALA A 194 6.88 -3.28 7.78
CA ALA A 194 6.08 -2.83 8.92
C ALA A 194 6.90 -2.79 10.21
N LEU A 195 7.74 -3.82 10.46
CA LEU A 195 8.66 -3.82 11.59
C LEU A 195 9.68 -2.66 11.49
N ALA A 196 10.25 -2.45 10.29
CA ALA A 196 11.22 -1.37 10.07
C ALA A 196 10.62 0.01 10.33
N TRP A 197 9.44 0.26 9.79
CA TRP A 197 8.77 1.54 9.90
C TRP A 197 8.32 1.84 11.34
N THR A 198 7.74 0.85 12.02
CA THR A 198 7.34 0.99 13.43
C THR A 198 8.54 1.11 14.37
N ALA A 199 9.64 0.37 14.13
CA ALA A 199 10.88 0.51 14.88
C ALA A 199 11.48 1.92 14.71
N PHE A 200 11.49 2.46 13.49
CA PHE A 200 11.94 3.82 13.21
C PHE A 200 11.14 4.85 14.02
N ASN A 201 9.82 4.75 14.02
CA ASN A 201 8.95 5.67 14.76
C ASN A 201 9.07 5.52 16.30
N ALA A 202 9.47 4.32 16.77
CA ALA A 202 9.80 4.08 18.18
C ALA A 202 11.24 4.46 18.56
N GLY A 203 12.01 5.10 17.64
CA GLY A 203 13.40 5.50 17.89
C GLY A 203 14.42 4.35 17.90
N ARG A 204 14.02 3.15 17.50
CA ARG A 204 14.85 1.92 17.47
C ARG A 204 15.59 1.82 16.13
N LEU A 205 16.52 2.75 15.89
CA LEU A 205 17.13 2.95 14.56
C LEU A 205 17.91 1.75 14.04
N ASP A 206 18.64 1.04 14.91
CA ASP A 206 19.43 -0.16 14.49
C ASP A 206 18.49 -1.31 14.06
N GLU A 207 17.41 -1.51 14.79
CA GLU A 207 16.39 -2.51 14.47
C GLU A 207 15.66 -2.13 13.17
N ALA A 208 15.30 -0.85 13.00
CA ALA A 208 14.71 -0.33 11.77
C ALA A 208 15.61 -0.59 10.56
N ARG A 209 16.92 -0.34 10.71
CA ARG A 209 17.90 -0.58 9.65
C ARG A 209 18.05 -2.06 9.30
N ALA A 210 18.04 -2.93 10.28
CA ALA A 210 18.10 -4.37 10.05
C ALA A 210 16.86 -4.87 9.31
N ALA A 211 15.67 -4.46 9.77
CA ALA A 211 14.39 -4.87 9.19
C ALA A 211 14.17 -4.30 7.77
N ILE A 212 14.56 -3.04 7.49
CA ILE A 212 14.40 -2.48 6.14
C ILE A 212 15.31 -3.16 5.10
N LYS A 213 16.48 -3.62 5.49
CA LYS A 213 17.34 -4.43 4.61
C LYS A 213 16.65 -5.75 4.23
N ASP A 214 15.96 -6.38 5.19
CA ASP A 214 15.20 -7.58 4.93
C ASP A 214 13.97 -7.31 4.06
N ALA A 215 13.29 -6.18 4.24
CA ALA A 215 12.19 -5.76 3.38
C ALA A 215 12.62 -5.58 1.90
N LEU A 216 13.81 -5.07 1.68
CA LEU A 216 14.34 -4.78 0.34
C LEU A 216 15.04 -5.98 -0.33
N ARG A 217 15.15 -7.15 0.33
CA ARG A 217 15.97 -8.29 -0.13
C ARG A 217 15.60 -8.88 -1.49
N LEU A 218 14.35 -8.72 -1.93
CA LEU A 218 13.88 -9.24 -3.21
C LEU A 218 14.01 -8.24 -4.38
N GLY A 219 14.41 -6.99 -4.10
CA GLY A 219 14.50 -5.96 -5.13
C GLY A 219 13.14 -5.43 -5.61
N THR A 220 12.08 -5.68 -4.84
CA THR A 220 10.72 -5.24 -5.14
C THR A 220 10.67 -3.74 -5.41
N GLN A 221 10.10 -3.34 -6.56
CA GLN A 221 9.98 -1.96 -6.98
C GLN A 221 8.69 -1.36 -6.40
N ASP A 222 8.71 -1.01 -5.11
CA ASP A 222 7.60 -0.44 -4.36
C ASP A 222 7.97 0.92 -3.78
N ALA A 223 7.20 1.94 -4.13
CA ALA A 223 7.47 3.32 -3.73
C ALA A 223 7.38 3.52 -2.21
N LYS A 224 6.48 2.80 -1.52
CA LYS A 224 6.34 2.90 -0.05
C LYS A 224 7.52 2.27 0.66
N LEU A 225 8.01 1.09 0.20
CA LEU A 225 9.22 0.48 0.72
C LEU A 225 10.43 1.42 0.59
N PHE A 226 10.60 2.05 -0.56
CA PHE A 226 11.71 3.00 -0.76
C PHE A 226 11.53 4.29 0.04
N TYR A 227 10.29 4.76 0.25
CA TYR A 227 10.04 5.89 1.14
C TYR A 227 10.45 5.57 2.59
N HIS A 228 10.03 4.43 3.14
CA HIS A 228 10.42 4.01 4.48
C HIS A 228 11.94 3.86 4.60
N ALA A 229 12.59 3.22 3.62
CA ALA A 229 14.05 3.11 3.57
C ALA A 229 14.73 4.49 3.59
N GLY A 230 14.26 5.41 2.78
CA GLY A 230 14.80 6.76 2.71
C GLY A 230 14.64 7.55 4.00
N MET A 231 13.50 7.42 4.69
CA MET A 231 13.28 8.08 5.97
C MET A 231 14.13 7.47 7.09
N ILE A 232 14.30 6.15 7.11
CA ILE A 232 15.16 5.46 8.06
C ILE A 232 16.62 5.86 7.85
N GLU A 233 17.14 5.86 6.62
CA GLU A 233 18.52 6.26 6.32
C GLU A 233 18.75 7.76 6.63
N LYS A 234 17.74 8.62 6.43
CA LYS A 234 17.78 10.02 6.88
C LYS A 234 17.92 10.12 8.41
N GLY A 235 17.13 9.33 9.16
CA GLY A 235 17.20 9.29 10.63
C GLY A 235 18.54 8.78 11.15
N LEU A 236 19.23 7.93 10.41
CA LEU A 236 20.56 7.41 10.68
C LEU A 236 21.69 8.38 10.28
N GLY A 237 21.38 9.51 9.62
CA GLY A 237 22.35 10.47 9.10
C GLY A 237 23.01 10.04 7.78
N ASN A 238 22.55 8.98 7.14
CA ASN A 238 23.06 8.49 5.86
C ASN A 238 22.44 9.25 4.68
N HIS A 239 22.75 10.55 4.55
CA HIS A 239 22.05 11.48 3.67
C HIS A 239 22.06 11.04 2.19
N ALA A 240 23.18 10.53 1.68
CA ALA A 240 23.30 10.08 0.28
C ALA A 240 22.33 8.91 -0.02
N GLU A 241 22.25 7.92 0.86
CA GLU A 241 21.34 6.79 0.75
C GLU A 241 19.88 7.23 0.90
N ALA A 242 19.60 8.14 1.84
CA ALA A 242 18.27 8.73 2.04
C ALA A 242 17.78 9.41 0.74
N VAL A 243 18.61 10.26 0.14
CA VAL A 243 18.30 10.92 -1.14
C VAL A 243 18.02 9.89 -2.24
N ARG A 244 18.87 8.88 -2.38
CA ARG A 244 18.71 7.83 -3.39
C ARG A 244 17.36 7.09 -3.26
N TYR A 245 17.00 6.67 -2.04
CA TYR A 245 15.75 5.96 -1.81
C TYR A 245 14.51 6.84 -1.99
N LEU A 246 14.52 8.07 -1.46
CA LEU A 246 13.40 9.01 -1.62
C LEU A 246 13.17 9.41 -3.07
N GLN A 247 14.26 9.62 -3.84
CA GLN A 247 14.15 9.87 -5.29
C GLN A 247 13.58 8.66 -6.03
N SER A 248 14.01 7.44 -5.67
CA SER A 248 13.49 6.20 -6.25
C SER A 248 12.00 6.03 -5.97
N ALA A 249 11.55 6.29 -4.74
CA ALA A 249 10.13 6.25 -4.39
C ALA A 249 9.28 7.19 -5.27
N LEU A 250 9.68 8.45 -5.37
CA LEU A 250 8.95 9.46 -6.16
C LEU A 250 9.08 9.24 -7.68
N LYS A 251 10.16 8.61 -8.14
CA LYS A 251 10.33 8.23 -9.54
C LYS A 251 9.41 7.08 -9.95
N ILE A 252 9.24 6.09 -9.07
CA ILE A 252 8.34 4.95 -9.30
C ILE A 252 6.91 5.43 -9.31
N ASN A 253 6.49 6.14 -8.27
CA ASN A 253 5.15 6.67 -8.16
C ASN A 253 5.16 8.00 -7.37
N PRO A 254 4.98 9.15 -8.03
CA PRO A 254 5.04 10.46 -7.36
C PRO A 254 3.88 10.73 -6.40
N PHE A 255 2.82 9.91 -6.43
CA PHE A 255 1.65 10.01 -5.54
C PHE A 255 1.28 8.64 -4.95
N PHE A 256 2.29 7.87 -4.52
CA PHE A 256 2.11 6.54 -3.94
C PHE A 256 1.22 6.54 -2.69
N ASP A 257 1.19 7.65 -1.98
CA ASP A 257 0.40 7.87 -0.77
C ASP A 257 0.06 9.36 -0.63
N PRO A 258 -1.17 9.74 -0.24
CA PRO A 258 -1.60 11.14 -0.15
C PRO A 258 -0.77 12.00 0.81
N LEU A 259 -0.32 11.44 1.93
CA LEU A 259 0.46 12.14 2.96
C LEU A 259 1.97 11.93 2.77
N GLN A 260 2.38 10.68 2.60
CA GLN A 260 3.79 10.29 2.63
C GLN A 260 4.57 10.79 1.41
N ALA A 261 3.95 10.88 0.23
CA ALA A 261 4.59 11.45 -0.95
C ALA A 261 4.96 12.93 -0.75
N GLY A 262 4.13 13.68 -0.02
CA GLY A 262 4.45 15.04 0.43
C GLY A 262 5.62 15.07 1.40
N LYS A 263 5.60 14.21 2.42
CA LYS A 263 6.70 14.07 3.40
C LYS A 263 8.03 13.71 2.69
N ALA A 264 8.00 12.84 1.67
CA ALA A 264 9.18 12.48 0.87
C ALA A 264 9.80 13.69 0.14
N ARG A 265 8.97 14.51 -0.50
CA ARG A 265 9.44 15.75 -1.19
C ARG A 265 10.06 16.74 -0.20
N LEU A 266 9.42 16.97 0.94
CA LEU A 266 9.95 17.84 2.00
C LEU A 266 11.28 17.32 2.55
N ALA A 267 11.40 16.01 2.77
CA ALA A 267 12.66 15.41 3.23
C ALA A 267 13.81 15.62 2.22
N LEU A 268 13.54 15.46 0.92
CA LEU A 268 14.53 15.74 -0.14
C LEU A 268 14.95 17.21 -0.18
N GLN A 269 14.01 18.14 -0.06
CA GLN A 269 14.32 19.57 -0.01
C GLN A 269 15.22 19.92 1.18
N HIS A 270 14.93 19.34 2.34
CA HIS A 270 15.73 19.56 3.55
C HIS A 270 17.15 19.00 3.40
N LEU A 271 17.30 17.77 2.87
CA LEU A 271 18.62 17.16 2.62
C LEU A 271 19.45 17.99 1.63
N ALA A 272 18.84 18.46 0.54
CA ALA A 272 19.52 19.30 -0.45
C ALA A 272 19.95 20.67 0.12
N SER A 273 19.27 21.19 1.13
CA SER A 273 19.68 22.45 1.79
C SER A 273 20.88 22.26 2.73
N GLN A 274 21.04 21.08 3.31
CA GLN A 274 22.16 20.77 4.21
C GLN A 274 23.48 20.52 3.48
N GLU A 275 23.45 20.06 2.22
CA GLU A 275 24.67 19.86 1.40
C GLU A 275 25.29 21.17 0.89
N ARG A 276 24.61 22.31 1.06
CA ARG A 276 25.09 23.63 0.58
C ARG A 276 25.88 24.41 1.62
N PHE A 277 26.03 23.88 2.82
CA PHE A 277 26.80 24.46 3.91
C PHE A 277 27.96 23.55 4.32
#